data_43e13d093ae3d6e0f4af455543ad4347
#
_entry.id   43e13d093ae3d6e0f4af455543ad4347
#
_cell.length_a   1.000
_cell.length_b   1.000
_cell.length_c   1.000
_cell.angle_alpha   90.00
_cell.angle_beta   90.00
_cell.angle_gamma   90.00
#
_symmetry.space_group_name_H-M   'P 1'
#
loop_
_entity.id
_entity.type
_entity.pdbx_description
1 polymer ?
#
loop_
_entity_poly.entity_id
_entity_poly.type
_entity_poly.pdbx_seq_one_letter_code
_entity_poly.pdbx_strand_id
1 'polypeptide(L)' 'YERISKICKDLSEEAFKSYAGKRDYKRALEIYSLLATSDCVPSDISNFSKNMLGRLNKKIEENT' A
#
# COMPACT_ATOMS: atom_id res chain seq x y z
N TYR A 1 3.72 2.57 -20.25
CA TYR A 1 4.49 1.82 -19.25
C TYR A 1 4.97 2.71 -18.11
N GLU A 2 5.58 3.85 -18.45
CA GLU A 2 6.05 4.81 -17.45
C GLU A 2 4.91 5.43 -16.63
N ARG A 3 3.75 5.65 -17.25
CA ARG A 3 2.59 6.22 -16.58
C ARG A 3 2.04 5.28 -15.51
N ILE A 4 1.99 3.99 -15.81
CA ILE A 4 1.50 2.99 -14.86
C ILE A 4 2.42 2.92 -13.65
N SER A 5 3.72 2.92 -13.90
CA SER A 5 4.72 2.90 -12.82
C SER A 5 4.61 4.13 -11.92
N LYS A 6 4.41 5.30 -12.52
CA LYS A 6 4.27 6.55 -11.76
C LYS A 6 2.99 6.56 -10.93
N ILE A 7 1.88 6.10 -11.51
CA ILE A 7 0.60 6.04 -10.79
C ILE A 7 0.71 5.08 -9.59
N CYS A 8 1.33 3.91 -9.79
CA CYS A 8 1.53 2.95 -8.71
C CYS A 8 2.40 3.53 -7.61
N LYS A 9 3.44 4.26 -7.97
CA LYS A 9 4.32 4.90 -7.01
C LYS A 9 3.59 5.99 -6.22
N ASP A 10 2.78 6.80 -6.91
CA ASP A 10 1.98 7.85 -6.28
C ASP A 10 0.98 7.25 -5.30
N LEU A 11 0.31 6.17 -5.68
CA LEU A 11 -0.63 5.46 -4.80
C LEU A 11 0.07 4.91 -3.57
N SER A 12 1.26 4.34 -3.77
CA SER A 12 2.06 3.81 -2.66
C SER A 12 2.42 4.92 -1.67
N GLU A 13 2.83 6.09 -2.18
CA GLU A 13 3.14 7.23 -1.34
C GLU A 13 1.91 7.75 -0.60
N GLU A 14 0.77 7.82 -1.28
CA GLU A 14 -0.48 8.24 -0.66
C GLU A 14 -0.88 7.28 0.47
N ALA A 15 -0.75 5.98 0.23
CA ALA A 15 -1.03 4.99 1.26
C ALA A 15 -0.10 5.17 2.46
N PHE A 16 1.17 5.42 2.21
CA PHE A 16 2.13 5.65 3.28
C PHE A 16 1.78 6.91 4.08
N LYS A 17 1.40 7.98 3.42
CA LYS A 17 0.99 9.22 4.08
C LYS A 17 -0.26 9.02 4.93
N SER A 18 -1.23 8.25 4.43
CA SER A 18 -2.43 7.94 5.19
C SER A 18 -2.09 7.11 6.43
N TYR A 19 -1.17 6.17 6.28
CA TYR A 19 -0.71 5.32 7.36
C TYR A 19 0.07 6.12 8.42
N ALA A 20 1.08 6.86 7.97
CA ALA A 20 2.02 7.53 8.88
C ALA A 20 1.48 8.86 9.41
N GLY A 21 0.74 9.60 8.57
CA GLY A 21 0.26 10.93 8.96
C GLY A 21 -1.10 10.92 9.62
N LYS A 22 -2.08 10.28 9.00
CA LYS A 22 -3.46 10.27 9.49
C LYS A 22 -3.83 9.05 10.29
N ARG A 23 -2.95 8.07 10.37
CA ARG A 23 -3.18 6.76 11.02
C ARG A 23 -4.41 6.05 10.46
N ASP A 24 -4.72 6.30 9.20
CA ASP A 24 -5.84 5.66 8.52
C ASP A 24 -5.37 4.33 7.92
N TYR A 25 -5.26 3.33 8.77
CA TYR A 25 -4.72 2.04 8.39
C TYR A 25 -5.61 1.32 7.38
N LYS A 26 -6.93 1.49 7.49
CA LYS A 26 -7.87 0.83 6.59
C LYS A 26 -7.70 1.33 5.16
N ARG A 27 -7.54 2.63 4.99
CA ARG A 27 -7.34 3.21 3.66
C ARG A 27 -6.01 2.76 3.06
N ALA A 28 -4.95 2.80 3.86
CA ALA A 28 -3.65 2.32 3.41
C ALA A 28 -3.72 0.84 3.03
N LEU A 29 -4.43 0.05 3.82
CA LEU A 29 -4.61 -1.37 3.55
C LEU A 29 -5.32 -1.58 2.20
N GLU A 30 -6.36 -0.82 1.91
CA GLU A 30 -7.06 -0.91 0.63
C GLU A 30 -6.14 -0.60 -0.54
N ILE A 31 -5.37 0.50 -0.44
CA ILE A 31 -4.47 0.91 -1.52
C ILE A 31 -3.38 -0.14 -1.73
N TYR A 32 -2.75 -0.60 -0.66
CA TYR A 32 -1.71 -1.62 -0.78
C TYR A 32 -2.27 -2.95 -1.28
N SER A 33 -3.50 -3.30 -0.90
CA SER A 33 -4.15 -4.51 -1.39
C SER A 33 -4.34 -4.44 -2.90
N LEU A 34 -4.79 -3.30 -3.42
CA LEU A 34 -4.93 -3.09 -4.84
C LEU A 34 -3.59 -3.23 -5.56
N LEU A 35 -2.55 -2.62 -5.01
CA LEU A 35 -1.21 -2.68 -5.60
C LEU A 35 -0.64 -4.09 -5.56
N ALA A 36 -0.92 -4.84 -4.50
CA ALA A 36 -0.40 -6.20 -4.36
C ALA A 36 -1.10 -7.21 -5.27
N THR A 37 -2.36 -6.97 -5.62
CA THR A 37 -3.15 -7.90 -6.43
C THR A 37 -3.19 -7.52 -7.91
N SER A 38 -2.72 -6.33 -8.28
CA SER A 38 -2.75 -5.87 -9.66
C SER A 38 -1.60 -6.48 -10.46
N ASP A 39 -1.90 -7.06 -11.62
CA ASP A 39 -0.89 -7.64 -12.50
C ASP A 39 -0.06 -6.57 -13.23
N CYS A 40 -0.56 -5.36 -13.29
CA CYS A 40 0.10 -4.25 -13.98
C CYS A 40 1.13 -3.52 -13.12
N VAL A 41 1.24 -3.91 -11.86
CA VAL A 41 2.15 -3.23 -10.92
C VAL A 41 3.55 -3.84 -11.01
N PRO A 42 4.60 -3.00 -11.05
CA PRO A 42 5.98 -3.51 -11.03
C PRO A 42 6.25 -4.38 -9.80
N SER A 43 7.13 -5.37 -9.95
CA SER A 43 7.43 -6.33 -8.90
C SER A 43 7.89 -5.66 -7.60
N ASP A 44 8.70 -4.62 -7.71
CA ASP A 44 9.22 -3.91 -6.54
C ASP A 44 8.09 -3.32 -5.70
N ILE A 45 7.15 -2.65 -6.37
CA ILE A 45 6.02 -2.03 -5.70
C ILE A 45 5.07 -3.10 -5.17
N SER A 46 4.85 -4.17 -5.92
CA SER A 46 4.02 -5.28 -5.49
C SER A 46 4.57 -5.92 -4.22
N ASN A 47 5.86 -6.21 -4.19
CA ASN A 47 6.52 -6.80 -3.03
C ASN A 47 6.46 -5.87 -1.81
N PHE A 48 6.72 -4.59 -2.04
CA PHE A 48 6.62 -3.59 -0.97
C PHE A 48 5.21 -3.54 -0.41
N SER A 49 4.20 -3.56 -1.29
CA SER A 49 2.80 -3.51 -0.87
C SER A 49 2.43 -4.73 -0.04
N LYS A 50 2.87 -5.91 -0.44
CA LYS A 50 2.63 -7.14 0.32
C LYS A 50 3.23 -7.06 1.73
N ASN A 51 4.44 -6.54 1.84
CA ASN A 51 5.09 -6.35 3.12
C ASN A 51 4.32 -5.37 4.00
N MET A 52 3.87 -4.28 3.40
CA MET A 52 3.10 -3.27 4.13
C MET A 52 1.73 -3.81 4.57
N LEU A 53 1.11 -4.66 3.76
CA LEU A 53 -0.15 -5.30 4.14
C LEU A 53 0.00 -6.10 5.44
N GLY A 54 1.07 -6.88 5.53
CA GLY A 54 1.35 -7.65 6.74
C GLY A 54 1.52 -6.77 7.96
N ARG A 55 2.28 -5.69 7.80
CA ARG A 55 2.52 -4.74 8.89
C ARG A 55 1.24 -4.02 9.32
N LEU A 56 0.43 -3.60 8.35
CA LEU A 56 -0.83 -2.91 8.61
C LEU A 56 -1.82 -3.82 9.32
N ASN A 57 -1.95 -5.06 8.89
CA ASN A 57 -2.81 -6.04 9.55
C ASN A 57 -2.43 -6.22 11.01
N LYS A 58 -1.13 -6.33 11.27
CA LYS A 58 -0.63 -6.48 12.63
C LYS A 58 -0.95 -5.25 13.48
N LYS A 59 -0.79 -4.06 12.91
CA LYS A 59 -1.09 -2.82 13.63
C LYS A 59 -2.57 -2.68 13.94
N ILE A 60 -3.42 -3.08 13.00
CA ILE A 60 -4.87 -3.04 13.20
C ILE A 60 -5.26 -4.00 14.33
N GLU A 61 -4.67 -5.19 14.37
CA GLU A 61 -4.92 -6.15 15.44
C GLU A 61 -4.46 -5.61 16.80
N GLU A 62 -3.31 -4.96 16.85
CA GLU A 62 -2.79 -4.40 18.09
C GLU A 62 -3.65 -3.26 18.63
N ASN A 63 -4.32 -2.51 17.73
CA ASN A 63 -5.12 -1.37 18.13
C ASN A 63 -6.59 -1.74 18.43
N THR A 64 -6.98 -2.97 18.17
CA THR A 64 -8.30 -3.44 18.57
C THR A 64 -8.22 -4.18 19.88
#